data_a9af00951b0bf4734f71839dd68eef6e
#
_entry.id   a9af00951b0bf4734f71839dd68eef6e
#
_cell.length_a   1.000
_cell.length_b   1.000
_cell.length_c   1.000
_cell.angle_alpha   90.00
_cell.angle_beta   90.00
_cell.angle_gamma   90.00
#
_symmetry.space_group_name_H-M   'P 1'
#
loop_
_entity.id
_entity.type
_entity.pdbx_description
1 polymer ?
#
loop_
_entity_poly.entity_id
_entity_poly.type
_entity_poly.pdbx_seq_one_letter_code
_entity_poly.pdbx_strand_id
1 'polypeptide(L)'
;RKVAYEALQLNQELHISAVYTVHYFEYRSDFHFPGEVHDFWEFQCIDKGSAKVCTDEAIYHLSRGQVIFHKPNEFHTMEAEGKTPPNIVVVSFACDSPCMKFFKNRILTISEWERSLLGMLIAEARRCIASPLDDPYLQKMNMRPDCLFGSQQLLVLYLEQLLISMFRHTIPQLSVPETKLFHIKGDSAQYNKIIFYLEEHIREFVSVKEICHDNLISRSQLQKLFKIGRAHV
;
A
#
# COMPACT_ATOMS: atom_id res chain seq x y z
N ARG A 1 22.66 26.25 31.28
CA ARG A 1 21.49 27.02 30.80
C ARG A 1 20.45 26.04 30.35
N LYS A 2 19.25 26.07 30.94
CA LYS A 2 18.11 25.27 30.49
C LYS A 2 17.56 25.99 29.27
N VAL A 3 17.60 25.35 28.08
CA VAL A 3 17.03 25.89 26.85
C VAL A 3 15.56 25.47 26.81
N ALA A 4 14.65 26.41 26.60
CA ALA A 4 13.24 26.17 26.43
C ALA A 4 12.95 25.93 24.90
N TYR A 5 12.26 24.87 24.60
CA TYR A 5 11.76 24.60 23.25
C TYR A 5 10.25 24.72 23.24
N GLU A 6 9.72 25.26 22.14
CA GLU A 6 8.28 25.29 21.89
C GLU A 6 7.89 24.13 20.93
N ALA A 7 6.82 23.43 21.28
CA ALA A 7 6.35 22.33 20.46
C ALA A 7 5.57 22.83 19.24
N LEU A 8 5.91 22.33 18.04
CA LEU A 8 5.11 22.51 16.85
C LEU A 8 3.85 21.64 16.96
N GLN A 9 2.68 22.27 16.91
CA GLN A 9 1.41 21.55 16.88
C GLN A 9 1.13 21.06 15.46
N LEU A 10 0.88 19.74 15.31
CA LEU A 10 0.59 19.10 14.03
C LEU A 10 -0.89 18.72 13.97
N ASN A 11 -1.53 19.00 12.85
CA ASN A 11 -2.92 18.61 12.61
C ASN A 11 -2.98 17.20 12.03
N GLN A 12 -3.95 16.42 12.48
CA GLN A 12 -4.32 15.15 11.86
C GLN A 12 -5.56 15.38 11.00
N GLU A 13 -5.39 15.33 9.67
CA GLU A 13 -6.46 15.63 8.71
C GLU A 13 -7.20 14.37 8.25
N LEU A 14 -6.61 13.21 8.41
CA LEU A 14 -7.18 11.91 8.13
C LEU A 14 -6.93 11.00 9.32
N HIS A 15 -7.99 10.33 9.79
CA HIS A 15 -7.93 9.39 10.90
C HIS A 15 -8.78 8.16 10.64
N ILE A 16 -8.13 7.00 10.62
CA ILE A 16 -8.78 5.68 10.55
C ILE A 16 -9.08 5.21 11.97
N SER A 17 -10.36 5.13 12.33
CA SER A 17 -10.77 4.73 13.68
C SER A 17 -10.89 3.21 13.85
N ALA A 18 -11.13 2.48 12.78
CA ALA A 18 -11.19 1.02 12.77
C ALA A 18 -10.88 0.43 11.38
N VAL A 19 -10.35 -0.78 11.36
CA VAL A 19 -10.24 -1.62 10.16
C VAL A 19 -11.13 -2.84 10.37
N TYR A 20 -12.04 -3.12 9.43
CA TYR A 20 -12.94 -4.27 9.49
C TYR A 20 -12.32 -5.49 8.82
N THR A 21 -11.89 -5.32 7.56
CA THR A 21 -11.29 -6.40 6.77
C THR A 21 -10.09 -5.91 5.97
N VAL A 22 -9.16 -6.83 5.73
CA VAL A 22 -8.06 -6.68 4.77
C VAL A 22 -8.00 -7.98 3.99
N HIS A 23 -8.36 -7.92 2.72
CA HIS A 23 -8.40 -9.09 1.85
C HIS A 23 -7.41 -8.97 0.70
N TYR A 24 -6.90 -10.11 0.26
CA TYR A 24 -6.22 -10.30 -1.01
C TYR A 24 -6.79 -11.52 -1.69
N PHE A 25 -7.58 -11.29 -2.73
CA PHE A 25 -8.26 -12.33 -3.47
C PHE A 25 -7.53 -12.67 -4.76
N GLU A 26 -7.41 -13.95 -5.05
CA GLU A 26 -7.01 -14.50 -6.34
C GLU A 26 -8.23 -15.22 -6.93
N TYR A 27 -9.04 -14.47 -7.67
CA TYR A 27 -10.30 -14.99 -8.18
C TYR A 27 -10.11 -15.81 -9.45
N ARG A 28 -11.14 -16.61 -9.75
CA ARG A 28 -11.28 -17.28 -11.04
C ARG A 28 -11.95 -16.36 -12.05
N SER A 29 -11.86 -16.69 -13.34
CA SER A 29 -12.45 -15.88 -14.42
C SER A 29 -13.99 -15.88 -14.43
N ASP A 30 -14.60 -16.80 -13.70
CA ASP A 30 -16.05 -16.92 -13.53
C ASP A 30 -16.57 -16.38 -12.19
N PHE A 31 -15.73 -15.66 -11.45
CA PHE A 31 -16.09 -15.14 -10.14
C PHE A 31 -17.15 -14.05 -10.24
N HIS A 32 -18.16 -14.18 -9.41
CA HIS A 32 -19.22 -13.19 -9.22
C HIS A 32 -19.53 -13.06 -7.73
N PHE A 33 -19.43 -11.85 -7.21
CA PHE A 33 -19.88 -11.50 -5.87
C PHE A 33 -21.26 -10.83 -5.97
N PRO A 34 -22.30 -11.38 -5.31
CA PRO A 34 -23.68 -10.93 -5.50
C PRO A 34 -23.94 -9.51 -4.96
N GLY A 35 -23.06 -9.02 -4.14
CA GLY A 35 -23.09 -7.66 -3.59
C GLY A 35 -23.41 -7.62 -2.12
N GLU A 36 -23.10 -6.48 -1.53
CA GLU A 36 -23.32 -6.13 -0.13
C GLU A 36 -23.55 -4.63 0.05
N VAL A 37 -24.00 -4.27 1.25
CA VAL A 37 -24.09 -2.90 1.74
C VAL A 37 -23.61 -2.88 3.19
N HIS A 38 -22.83 -1.88 3.55
CA HIS A 38 -22.29 -1.69 4.89
C HIS A 38 -22.13 -0.20 5.22
N ASP A 39 -22.03 0.15 6.49
CA ASP A 39 -21.98 1.54 6.98
C ASP A 39 -20.58 2.12 7.16
N PHE A 40 -19.59 1.51 6.52
CA PHE A 40 -18.19 1.93 6.53
C PHE A 40 -17.63 2.07 5.11
N TRP A 41 -16.43 2.64 4.99
CA TRP A 41 -15.70 2.76 3.73
C TRP A 41 -15.05 1.44 3.34
N GLU A 42 -15.05 1.19 2.05
CA GLU A 42 -14.27 0.12 1.45
C GLU A 42 -13.55 0.61 0.20
N PHE A 43 -12.37 0.12 -0.09
CA PHE A 43 -11.79 0.24 -1.41
C PHE A 43 -11.45 -1.12 -2.01
N GLN A 44 -11.55 -1.18 -3.34
CA GLN A 44 -11.16 -2.33 -4.15
C GLN A 44 -10.10 -1.89 -5.13
N CYS A 45 -8.91 -2.51 -5.09
CA CYS A 45 -7.78 -2.23 -5.96
C CYS A 45 -7.44 -3.46 -6.80
N ILE A 46 -7.41 -3.29 -8.13
CA ILE A 46 -7.07 -4.38 -9.05
C ILE A 46 -5.55 -4.52 -9.14
N ASP A 47 -5.01 -5.62 -8.62
CA ASP A 47 -3.58 -5.93 -8.72
C ASP A 47 -3.23 -6.64 -10.03
N LYS A 48 -4.15 -7.48 -10.53
CA LYS A 48 -4.01 -8.22 -11.80
C LYS A 48 -5.36 -8.40 -12.46
N GLY A 49 -5.39 -8.50 -13.79
CA GLY A 49 -6.61 -8.72 -14.57
C GLY A 49 -7.53 -7.51 -14.60
N SER A 50 -8.83 -7.76 -14.67
CA SER A 50 -9.88 -6.74 -14.68
C SER A 50 -11.16 -7.23 -14.01
N ALA A 51 -11.96 -6.28 -13.52
CA ALA A 51 -13.23 -6.56 -12.88
C ALA A 51 -14.28 -5.50 -13.25
N LYS A 52 -15.53 -5.93 -13.27
CA LYS A 52 -16.69 -5.05 -13.37
C LYS A 52 -17.28 -4.88 -11.97
N VAL A 53 -17.49 -3.65 -11.56
CA VAL A 53 -18.11 -3.25 -10.31
C VAL A 53 -19.40 -2.51 -10.62
N CYS A 54 -20.51 -2.96 -10.04
CA CYS A 54 -21.78 -2.26 -10.15
C CYS A 54 -22.13 -1.66 -8.78
N THR A 55 -22.54 -0.40 -8.79
CA THR A 55 -23.07 0.29 -7.60
C THR A 55 -24.52 0.72 -7.87
N ASP A 56 -25.17 1.31 -6.85
CA ASP A 56 -26.51 1.90 -7.05
C ASP A 56 -26.53 3.00 -8.12
N GLU A 57 -25.39 3.63 -8.37
CA GLU A 57 -25.32 4.82 -9.23
C GLU A 57 -24.76 4.52 -10.62
N ALA A 58 -23.84 3.54 -10.75
CA ALA A 58 -23.12 3.32 -12.01
C ALA A 58 -22.49 1.92 -12.11
N ILE A 59 -22.02 1.61 -13.33
CA ILE A 59 -21.20 0.44 -13.64
C ILE A 59 -19.78 0.93 -13.96
N TYR A 60 -18.79 0.31 -13.35
CA TYR A 60 -17.39 0.63 -13.52
C TYR A 60 -16.62 -0.59 -14.06
N HIS A 61 -15.73 -0.34 -15.01
CA HIS A 61 -14.80 -1.34 -15.53
C HIS A 61 -13.40 -0.98 -15.05
N LEU A 62 -12.84 -1.83 -14.21
CA LEU A 62 -11.56 -1.59 -13.56
C LEU A 62 -10.49 -2.50 -14.15
N SER A 63 -9.33 -1.97 -14.40
CA SER A 63 -8.14 -2.68 -14.83
C SER A 63 -7.00 -2.57 -13.81
N ARG A 64 -5.94 -3.33 -14.05
CA ARG A 64 -4.76 -3.35 -13.17
C ARG A 64 -4.27 -1.95 -12.79
N GLY A 65 -4.06 -1.74 -11.50
CA GLY A 65 -3.60 -0.47 -10.91
C GLY A 65 -4.71 0.53 -10.65
N GLN A 66 -5.96 0.22 -10.98
CA GLN A 66 -7.10 1.08 -10.65
C GLN A 66 -7.73 0.69 -9.32
N VAL A 67 -8.23 1.70 -8.62
CA VAL A 67 -8.90 1.58 -7.34
C VAL A 67 -10.22 2.35 -7.36
N ILE A 68 -11.26 1.74 -6.80
CA ILE A 68 -12.57 2.36 -6.55
C ILE A 68 -12.85 2.35 -5.05
N PHE A 69 -13.58 3.37 -4.58
CA PHE A 69 -14.01 3.49 -3.19
C PHE A 69 -15.52 3.39 -3.10
N HIS A 70 -15.98 2.56 -2.18
CA HIS A 70 -17.39 2.45 -1.78
C HIS A 70 -17.61 3.26 -0.52
N LYS A 71 -18.53 4.24 -0.61
CA LYS A 71 -18.93 5.06 0.54
C LYS A 71 -19.87 4.27 1.46
N PRO A 72 -19.99 4.65 2.74
CA PRO A 72 -20.97 4.06 3.64
C PRO A 72 -22.38 4.02 3.04
N ASN A 73 -23.05 2.88 3.19
CA ASN A 73 -24.42 2.60 2.71
C ASN A 73 -24.57 2.58 1.18
N GLU A 74 -23.51 2.35 0.43
CA GLU A 74 -23.55 2.12 -1.00
C GLU A 74 -23.64 0.61 -1.27
N PHE A 75 -24.68 0.17 -2.00
CA PHE A 75 -24.72 -1.20 -2.50
C PHE A 75 -23.71 -1.36 -3.62
N HIS A 76 -22.92 -2.43 -3.58
CA HIS A 76 -21.94 -2.72 -4.62
C HIS A 76 -21.77 -4.21 -4.85
N THR A 77 -21.51 -4.58 -6.09
CA THR A 77 -21.22 -5.93 -6.56
C THR A 77 -19.88 -5.96 -7.25
N MET A 78 -19.31 -7.14 -7.45
CA MET A 78 -18.10 -7.29 -8.27
C MET A 78 -18.14 -8.60 -9.03
N GLU A 79 -17.72 -8.57 -10.29
CA GLU A 79 -17.51 -9.76 -11.11
C GLU A 79 -16.21 -9.69 -11.90
N ALA A 80 -15.59 -10.85 -12.09
CA ALA A 80 -14.42 -10.97 -12.96
C ALA A 80 -14.75 -10.58 -14.39
N GLU A 81 -13.85 -9.87 -15.07
CA GLU A 81 -14.02 -9.43 -16.44
C GLU A 81 -12.79 -9.78 -17.27
N GLY A 82 -13.04 -10.05 -18.57
CA GLY A 82 -11.97 -10.35 -19.51
C GLY A 82 -11.41 -11.77 -19.40
N LYS A 83 -10.23 -11.99 -20.02
CA LYS A 83 -9.60 -13.31 -20.12
C LYS A 83 -8.67 -13.63 -18.94
N THR A 84 -8.17 -12.62 -18.26
CA THR A 84 -7.23 -12.78 -17.16
C THR A 84 -7.98 -12.69 -15.83
N PRO A 85 -7.99 -13.77 -15.03
CA PRO A 85 -8.60 -13.74 -13.70
C PRO A 85 -8.05 -12.60 -12.84
N PRO A 86 -8.90 -11.85 -12.11
CA PRO A 86 -8.44 -10.74 -11.32
C PRO A 86 -7.84 -11.17 -9.99
N ASN A 87 -6.76 -10.48 -9.58
CA ASN A 87 -6.33 -10.42 -8.20
C ASN A 87 -6.72 -9.05 -7.64
N ILE A 88 -7.35 -9.04 -6.48
CA ILE A 88 -7.96 -7.82 -5.93
C ILE A 88 -7.60 -7.69 -4.46
N VAL A 89 -7.16 -6.48 -4.08
CA VAL A 89 -7.05 -6.06 -2.69
C VAL A 89 -8.34 -5.36 -2.30
N VAL A 90 -8.96 -5.80 -1.19
CA VAL A 90 -10.14 -5.16 -0.61
C VAL A 90 -9.83 -4.79 0.83
N VAL A 91 -10.05 -3.53 1.19
CA VAL A 91 -9.84 -3.04 2.56
C VAL A 91 -11.05 -2.24 3.01
N SER A 92 -11.64 -2.67 4.13
CA SER A 92 -12.82 -2.04 4.72
C SER A 92 -12.45 -1.37 6.06
N PHE A 93 -12.83 -0.10 6.22
CA PHE A 93 -12.39 0.71 7.35
C PHE A 93 -13.39 1.81 7.72
N ALA A 94 -13.35 2.26 8.98
CA ALA A 94 -14.10 3.41 9.46
C ALA A 94 -13.23 4.68 9.39
N CYS A 95 -13.78 5.73 8.76
CA CYS A 95 -13.15 7.04 8.67
C CYS A 95 -14.19 8.13 8.48
N ASP A 96 -14.31 9.03 9.46
CA ASP A 96 -15.24 10.18 9.43
C ASP A 96 -14.56 11.48 8.97
N SER A 97 -13.30 11.41 8.56
CA SER A 97 -12.54 12.59 8.15
C SER A 97 -13.17 13.24 6.91
N PRO A 98 -13.36 14.58 6.90
CA PRO A 98 -14.03 15.29 5.81
C PRO A 98 -13.40 15.08 4.43
N CYS A 99 -12.08 14.81 4.38
CA CYS A 99 -11.36 14.54 3.15
C CYS A 99 -11.84 13.27 2.41
N MET A 100 -12.53 12.34 3.09
CA MET A 100 -13.10 11.13 2.46
C MET A 100 -14.13 11.45 1.37
N LYS A 101 -14.75 12.63 1.39
CA LYS A 101 -15.65 13.10 0.30
C LYS A 101 -14.96 13.11 -1.06
N PHE A 102 -13.64 13.29 -1.08
CA PHE A 102 -12.83 13.26 -2.30
C PHE A 102 -12.91 11.92 -3.02
N PHE A 103 -12.97 10.82 -2.28
CA PHE A 103 -12.91 9.45 -2.82
C PHE A 103 -14.26 8.97 -3.38
N LYS A 104 -15.36 9.69 -3.13
CA LYS A 104 -16.70 9.30 -3.62
C LYS A 104 -16.75 9.26 -5.13
N ASN A 105 -17.29 8.19 -5.70
CA ASN A 105 -17.60 8.04 -7.12
C ASN A 105 -16.37 8.29 -8.03
N ARG A 106 -15.18 7.89 -7.60
CA ARG A 106 -13.94 8.08 -8.35
C ARG A 106 -13.22 6.77 -8.57
N ILE A 107 -12.71 6.59 -9.78
CA ILE A 107 -11.66 5.63 -10.07
C ILE A 107 -10.34 6.40 -10.04
N LEU A 108 -9.40 5.91 -9.24
CA LEU A 108 -8.04 6.43 -9.17
C LEU A 108 -7.08 5.39 -9.74
N THR A 109 -5.93 5.83 -10.24
CA THR A 109 -4.84 4.94 -10.64
C THR A 109 -3.70 5.11 -9.64
N ILE A 110 -3.27 4.00 -9.02
CA ILE A 110 -2.20 4.02 -8.04
C ILE A 110 -0.82 4.19 -8.70
N SER A 111 0.03 5.01 -8.10
CA SER A 111 1.44 5.15 -8.43
C SER A 111 2.25 3.93 -7.95
N GLU A 112 3.51 3.82 -8.37
CA GLU A 112 4.42 2.77 -7.87
C GLU A 112 4.67 2.87 -6.36
N TRP A 113 4.70 4.10 -5.82
CA TRP A 113 4.80 4.31 -4.37
C TRP A 113 3.55 3.79 -3.64
N GLU A 114 2.36 4.11 -4.13
CA GLU A 114 1.10 3.65 -3.56
C GLU A 114 0.94 2.13 -3.67
N ARG A 115 1.43 1.54 -4.75
CA ARG A 115 1.53 0.08 -4.91
C ARG A 115 2.43 -0.54 -3.83
N SER A 116 3.56 0.11 -3.54
CA SER A 116 4.48 -0.36 -2.49
C SER A 116 3.84 -0.27 -1.11
N LEU A 117 3.12 0.81 -0.80
CA LEU A 117 2.35 0.96 0.45
C LEU A 117 1.27 -0.11 0.60
N LEU A 118 0.55 -0.40 -0.48
CA LEU A 118 -0.46 -1.45 -0.50
C LEU A 118 0.17 -2.84 -0.26
N GLY A 119 1.33 -3.09 -0.86
CA GLY A 119 2.10 -4.31 -0.61
C GLY A 119 2.55 -4.44 0.85
N MET A 120 3.03 -3.36 1.46
CA MET A 120 3.40 -3.33 2.90
C MET A 120 2.18 -3.57 3.80
N LEU A 121 1.03 -2.97 3.48
CA LEU A 121 -0.23 -3.20 4.20
C LEU A 121 -0.63 -4.69 4.18
N ILE A 122 -0.62 -5.33 3.01
CA ILE A 122 -0.96 -6.74 2.85
C ILE A 122 0.07 -7.64 3.55
N ALA A 123 1.35 -7.33 3.45
CA ALA A 123 2.41 -8.09 4.12
C ALA A 123 2.24 -8.04 5.65
N GLU A 124 1.93 -6.88 6.21
CA GLU A 124 1.68 -6.72 7.65
C GLU A 124 0.38 -7.42 8.06
N ALA A 125 -0.69 -7.33 7.27
CA ALA A 125 -1.94 -8.05 7.51
C ALA A 125 -1.71 -9.58 7.59
N ARG A 126 -0.93 -10.16 6.67
CA ARG A 126 -0.58 -11.58 6.69
C ARG A 126 0.20 -12.00 7.94
N ARG A 127 0.96 -11.08 8.54
CA ARG A 127 1.74 -11.34 9.77
C ARG A 127 0.88 -11.31 11.01
N CYS A 128 -0.08 -10.38 11.09
CA CYS A 128 -0.81 -10.10 12.33
C CYS A 128 -2.26 -10.58 12.34
N ILE A 129 -2.87 -10.85 11.19
CA ILE A 129 -4.23 -11.40 11.10
C ILE A 129 -4.18 -12.93 11.05
N ALA A 130 -4.94 -13.58 11.95
CA ALA A 130 -5.04 -15.03 12.01
C ALA A 130 -6.07 -15.58 11.01
N SER A 131 -7.08 -14.77 10.67
CA SER A 131 -8.12 -15.14 9.72
C SER A 131 -7.56 -15.22 8.29
N PRO A 132 -8.11 -16.08 7.42
CA PRO A 132 -7.74 -16.11 6.01
C PRO A 132 -8.05 -14.76 5.34
N LEU A 133 -7.13 -14.27 4.49
CA LEU A 133 -7.34 -13.01 3.75
C LEU A 133 -8.08 -13.22 2.42
N ASP A 134 -8.42 -14.44 2.07
CA ASP A 134 -9.02 -14.85 0.80
C ASP A 134 -10.45 -15.42 0.93
N ASP A 135 -11.08 -15.23 2.09
CA ASP A 135 -12.48 -15.60 2.31
C ASP A 135 -13.40 -14.37 2.12
N PRO A 136 -14.16 -14.30 1.00
CA PRO A 136 -15.01 -13.15 0.70
C PRO A 136 -16.25 -13.03 1.59
N TYR A 137 -16.55 -14.04 2.38
CA TYR A 137 -17.72 -14.05 3.29
C TYR A 137 -17.33 -13.84 4.75
N LEU A 138 -16.06 -13.57 5.01
CA LEU A 138 -15.56 -13.36 6.36
C LEU A 138 -15.98 -11.99 6.89
N GLN A 139 -16.86 -11.98 7.87
CA GLN A 139 -17.42 -10.76 8.49
C GLN A 139 -16.61 -10.27 9.70
N LYS A 140 -15.69 -11.07 10.22
CA LYS A 140 -14.87 -10.71 11.38
C LYS A 140 -13.48 -11.29 11.24
N MET A 141 -12.50 -10.42 11.27
CA MET A 141 -11.09 -10.81 11.32
C MET A 141 -10.60 -10.92 12.77
N ASN A 142 -9.76 -11.90 13.01
CA ASN A 142 -9.12 -12.12 14.30
C ASN A 142 -7.63 -11.85 14.20
N MET A 143 -7.11 -11.15 15.21
CA MET A 143 -5.68 -10.91 15.32
C MET A 143 -4.97 -12.15 15.87
N ARG A 144 -3.72 -12.35 15.47
CA ARG A 144 -2.85 -13.35 16.11
C ARG A 144 -2.49 -12.90 17.51
N PRO A 145 -2.44 -13.80 18.49
CA PRO A 145 -2.06 -13.45 19.86
C PRO A 145 -0.56 -13.08 19.98
N ASP A 146 0.26 -13.53 19.04
CA ASP A 146 1.71 -13.37 18.97
C ASP A 146 2.15 -12.29 17.95
N CYS A 147 1.28 -11.31 17.66
CA CYS A 147 1.60 -10.19 16.80
C CYS A 147 2.87 -9.46 17.26
N LEU A 148 3.69 -9.07 16.30
CA LEU A 148 4.86 -8.23 16.57
C LEU A 148 4.44 -6.87 17.13
N PHE A 149 5.32 -6.28 17.93
CA PHE A 149 5.10 -4.93 18.44
C PHE A 149 4.78 -3.94 17.31
N GLY A 150 3.69 -3.22 17.45
CA GLY A 150 3.28 -2.18 16.50
C GLY A 150 2.58 -2.68 15.24
N SER A 151 2.37 -3.99 15.02
CA SER A 151 1.71 -4.52 13.82
C SER A 151 0.34 -3.89 13.54
N GLN A 152 -0.52 -3.80 14.56
CA GLN A 152 -1.84 -3.19 14.40
C GLN A 152 -1.74 -1.69 14.05
N GLN A 153 -0.78 -1.00 14.66
CA GLN A 153 -0.55 0.41 14.36
C GLN A 153 0.00 0.59 12.94
N LEU A 154 0.88 -0.30 12.47
CA LEU A 154 1.40 -0.26 11.10
C LEU A 154 0.31 -0.45 10.05
N LEU A 155 -0.69 -1.31 10.31
CA LEU A 155 -1.84 -1.44 9.40
C LEU A 155 -2.54 -0.09 9.19
N VAL A 156 -2.82 0.63 10.27
CA VAL A 156 -3.45 1.96 10.20
C VAL A 156 -2.53 2.97 9.53
N LEU A 157 -1.24 3.01 9.90
CA LEU A 157 -0.28 3.95 9.34
C LEU A 157 -0.08 3.75 7.83
N TYR A 158 0.02 2.52 7.35
CA TYR A 158 0.12 2.23 5.91
C TYR A 158 -1.15 2.63 5.18
N LEU A 159 -2.31 2.38 5.76
CA LEU A 159 -3.59 2.75 5.17
C LEU A 159 -3.77 4.28 5.12
N GLU A 160 -3.50 5.00 6.20
CA GLU A 160 -3.55 6.46 6.25
C GLU A 160 -2.56 7.08 5.26
N GLN A 161 -1.32 6.57 5.20
CA GLN A 161 -0.31 7.04 4.26
C GLN A 161 -0.73 6.79 2.81
N LEU A 162 -1.33 5.64 2.50
CA LEU A 162 -1.86 5.31 1.17
C LEU A 162 -2.95 6.30 0.74
N LEU A 163 -3.93 6.56 1.61
CA LEU A 163 -5.03 7.49 1.33
C LEU A 163 -4.53 8.93 1.16
N ILE A 164 -3.63 9.39 2.01
CA ILE A 164 -3.01 10.72 1.91
C ILE A 164 -2.23 10.84 0.59
N SER A 165 -1.49 9.82 0.20
CA SER A 165 -0.74 9.80 -1.05
C SER A 165 -1.66 9.90 -2.26
N MET A 166 -2.71 9.08 -2.33
CA MET A 166 -3.70 9.11 -3.41
C MET A 166 -4.38 10.48 -3.51
N PHE A 167 -4.74 11.07 -2.37
CA PHE A 167 -5.34 12.42 -2.32
C PHE A 167 -4.39 13.47 -2.92
N ARG A 168 -3.14 13.50 -2.49
CA ARG A 168 -2.12 14.46 -2.95
C ARG A 168 -1.75 14.27 -4.41
N HIS A 169 -1.57 13.04 -4.84
CA HIS A 169 -1.18 12.70 -6.21
C HIS A 169 -2.25 13.11 -7.23
N THR A 170 -3.53 13.01 -6.87
CA THR A 170 -4.64 13.31 -7.77
C THR A 170 -4.93 14.82 -7.86
N ILE A 171 -4.50 15.62 -6.89
CA ILE A 171 -4.67 17.07 -6.90
C ILE A 171 -3.35 17.72 -7.35
N PRO A 172 -3.23 18.18 -8.62
CA PRO A 172 -1.96 18.69 -9.18
C PRO A 172 -1.34 19.85 -8.38
N GLN A 173 -2.13 20.64 -7.67
CA GLN A 173 -1.67 21.74 -6.83
C GLN A 173 -1.01 21.28 -5.53
N LEU A 174 -1.28 20.05 -5.10
CA LEU A 174 -0.71 19.43 -3.91
C LEU A 174 0.37 18.39 -4.26
N SER A 175 0.53 18.06 -5.55
CA SER A 175 1.63 17.20 -5.99
C SER A 175 2.94 17.95 -5.79
N VAL A 176 3.69 17.53 -4.79
CA VAL A 176 5.12 17.93 -4.69
C VAL A 176 5.79 17.31 -5.91
N PRO A 177 6.50 18.10 -6.75
CA PRO A 177 7.23 17.53 -7.87
C PRO A 177 8.12 16.41 -7.35
N GLU A 178 8.02 15.20 -7.91
CA GLU A 178 8.82 14.03 -7.53
C GLU A 178 10.34 14.33 -7.52
N THR A 179 10.73 15.37 -8.26
CA THR A 179 12.10 15.87 -8.36
C THR A 179 12.69 16.45 -7.07
N LYS A 180 11.91 16.72 -6.02
CA LYS A 180 12.42 17.30 -4.77
C LYS A 180 12.33 16.41 -3.54
N LEU A 181 11.61 15.30 -3.60
CA LEU A 181 11.65 14.28 -2.57
C LEU A 181 12.81 13.33 -2.89
N PHE A 182 13.98 13.66 -2.37
CA PHE A 182 15.17 12.82 -2.45
C PHE A 182 15.42 12.21 -3.83
N HIS A 183 16.11 12.97 -4.69
CA HIS A 183 16.91 12.37 -5.73
C HIS A 183 18.01 11.49 -5.08
N ILE A 184 17.64 10.33 -4.65
CA ILE A 184 18.54 9.20 -4.73
C ILE A 184 18.47 8.82 -6.23
N LYS A 185 19.16 9.63 -7.05
CA LYS A 185 19.33 9.41 -8.49
C LYS A 185 19.76 7.96 -8.70
N GLY A 186 19.11 7.25 -9.64
CA GLY A 186 19.65 6.07 -10.32
C GLY A 186 20.28 4.94 -9.48
N ASP A 187 20.83 5.32 -8.35
CA ASP A 187 21.58 4.46 -7.44
C ASP A 187 20.67 3.71 -6.45
N SER A 188 19.39 4.11 -6.27
CA SER A 188 18.54 3.47 -5.27
C SER A 188 18.11 2.05 -5.66
N ALA A 189 17.82 1.80 -6.92
CA ALA A 189 17.48 0.45 -7.39
C ALA A 189 18.71 -0.48 -7.27
N GLN A 190 19.89 0.02 -7.62
CA GLN A 190 21.16 -0.72 -7.50
C GLN A 190 21.55 -0.89 -6.02
N TYR A 191 21.35 0.13 -5.19
CA TYR A 191 21.56 0.04 -3.74
C TYR A 191 20.65 -1.00 -3.11
N ASN A 192 19.35 -0.96 -3.39
CA ASN A 192 18.38 -1.93 -2.86
C ASN A 192 18.67 -3.36 -3.32
N LYS A 193 19.11 -3.53 -4.57
CA LYS A 193 19.53 -4.83 -5.09
C LYS A 193 20.73 -5.39 -4.30
N ILE A 194 21.70 -4.55 -3.96
CA ILE A 194 22.87 -4.96 -3.18
C ILE A 194 22.47 -5.26 -1.72
N ILE A 195 21.61 -4.44 -1.11
CA ILE A 195 21.10 -4.73 0.25
C ILE A 195 20.37 -6.07 0.27
N PHE A 196 19.47 -6.32 -0.68
CA PHE A 196 18.78 -7.61 -0.78
C PHE A 196 19.77 -8.80 -0.94
N TYR A 197 20.78 -8.64 -1.82
CA TYR A 197 21.84 -9.64 -1.97
C TYR A 197 22.58 -9.91 -0.65
N LEU A 198 22.93 -8.87 0.09
CA LEU A 198 23.59 -9.00 1.40
C LEU A 198 22.69 -9.64 2.46
N GLU A 199 21.40 -9.36 2.45
CA GLU A 199 20.42 -9.97 3.35
C GLU A 199 20.25 -11.47 3.07
N GLU A 200 20.23 -11.89 1.80
CA GLU A 200 20.18 -13.31 1.43
C GLU A 200 21.44 -14.08 1.86
N HIS A 201 22.60 -13.40 1.88
CA HIS A 201 23.90 -14.01 2.22
C HIS A 201 24.40 -13.63 3.63
N ILE A 202 23.50 -13.17 4.51
CA ILE A 202 23.87 -12.64 5.85
C ILE A 202 24.58 -13.65 6.75
N ARG A 203 24.45 -14.95 6.47
CA ARG A 203 25.11 -16.04 7.21
C ARG A 203 26.41 -16.52 6.58
N GLU A 204 26.80 -15.92 5.46
CA GLU A 204 27.97 -16.30 4.68
C GLU A 204 29.00 -15.17 4.68
N PHE A 205 30.27 -15.53 4.50
CA PHE A 205 31.31 -14.52 4.31
C PHE A 205 31.32 -14.11 2.84
N VAL A 206 30.83 -12.90 2.53
CA VAL A 206 30.79 -12.36 1.17
C VAL A 206 31.88 -11.29 1.00
N SER A 207 32.78 -11.49 0.06
CA SER A 207 33.83 -10.52 -0.27
C SER A 207 33.30 -9.38 -1.15
N VAL A 208 33.95 -8.21 -1.07
CA VAL A 208 33.66 -7.07 -1.96
C VAL A 208 33.76 -7.44 -3.44
N LYS A 209 34.63 -8.41 -3.79
CA LYS A 209 34.79 -8.88 -5.17
C LYS A 209 33.56 -9.66 -5.65
N GLU A 210 33.00 -10.51 -4.79
CA GLU A 210 31.77 -11.27 -5.07
C GLU A 210 30.57 -10.33 -5.19
N ILE A 211 30.40 -9.38 -4.25
CA ILE A 211 29.34 -8.37 -4.32
C ILE A 211 29.38 -7.63 -5.67
N CYS A 212 30.58 -7.22 -6.09
CA CYS A 212 30.72 -6.50 -7.36
C CYS A 212 30.43 -7.39 -8.57
N HIS A 213 30.90 -8.62 -8.56
CA HIS A 213 30.70 -9.59 -9.63
C HIS A 213 29.22 -9.93 -9.82
N ASP A 214 28.56 -10.34 -8.74
CA ASP A 214 27.19 -10.88 -8.79
C ASP A 214 26.13 -9.80 -9.02
N ASN A 215 26.46 -8.56 -8.67
CA ASN A 215 25.59 -7.40 -8.93
C ASN A 215 25.97 -6.61 -10.17
N LEU A 216 26.95 -7.05 -10.95
CA LEU A 216 27.43 -6.41 -12.20
C LEU A 216 27.80 -4.93 -12.02
N ILE A 217 28.52 -4.61 -10.92
CA ILE A 217 28.98 -3.26 -10.62
C ILE A 217 30.49 -3.21 -10.40
N SER A 218 31.07 -2.04 -10.66
CA SER A 218 32.47 -1.82 -10.32
C SER A 218 32.67 -1.51 -8.83
N ARG A 219 33.87 -1.74 -8.32
CA ARG A 219 34.23 -1.40 -6.93
C ARG A 219 34.04 0.10 -6.64
N SER A 220 34.28 0.96 -7.62
CA SER A 220 34.08 2.40 -7.50
C SER A 220 32.58 2.79 -7.40
N GLN A 221 31.73 2.08 -8.14
CA GLN A 221 30.26 2.25 -8.03
C GLN A 221 29.76 1.77 -6.66
N LEU A 222 30.20 0.60 -6.20
CA LEU A 222 29.88 0.11 -4.86
C LEU A 222 30.29 1.12 -3.79
N GLN A 223 31.51 1.64 -3.86
CA GLN A 223 31.99 2.66 -2.92
C GLN A 223 31.18 3.95 -2.96
N LYS A 224 30.70 4.39 -4.13
CA LYS A 224 29.81 5.56 -4.25
C LYS A 224 28.47 5.31 -3.58
N LEU A 225 27.85 4.14 -3.81
CA LEU A 225 26.58 3.77 -3.22
C LEU A 225 26.61 3.80 -1.68
N PHE A 226 27.71 3.36 -1.09
CA PHE A 226 27.86 3.32 0.37
C PHE A 226 28.55 4.55 0.99
N LYS A 227 29.18 5.44 0.19
CA LYS A 227 29.75 6.70 0.66
C LYS A 227 28.73 7.79 0.92
N ILE A 228 27.57 7.74 0.26
CA ILE A 228 26.48 8.71 0.46
C ILE A 228 25.95 8.69 1.91
N GLY A 229 26.15 7.61 2.67
CA GLY A 229 25.78 7.50 4.07
C GLY A 229 26.79 8.07 5.09
N ARG A 230 27.94 8.61 4.67
CA ARG A 230 29.01 9.12 5.57
C ARG A 230 29.18 10.63 5.63
N ALA A 231 28.39 11.38 4.90
CA ALA A 231 28.51 12.85 4.88
C ALA A 231 27.45 13.48 5.81
N HIS A 232 27.53 13.22 7.09
CA HIS A 232 26.98 14.07 8.18
C HIS A 232 27.20 13.35 9.53
N VAL A 233 28.38 13.45 10.07
CA VAL A 233 28.63 13.42 11.52
C VAL A 233 29.36 14.72 11.85
#